data_3a653ad7f97993493e0543d33b6ede00
#
_entry.id   3a653ad7f97993493e0543d33b6ede00
#
_cell.length_a   1.000
_cell.length_b   1.000
_cell.length_c   1.000
_cell.angle_alpha   90.00
_cell.angle_beta   90.00
_cell.angle_gamma   90.00
#
_symmetry.space_group_name_H-M   'P 1'
#
loop_
_entity.id
_entity.type
_entity.pdbx_description
1 polymer ?
#
loop_
_entity_poly.entity_id
_entity_poly.type
_entity_poly.pdbx_seq_one_letter_code
_entity_poly.pdbx_strand_id
1 'polypeptide(L)'
;YAGERLMPCLSSLGMFEEWLAFCVRRNEALPAALHFDTGMNRLGFRLSEAELVGNRVRELNFSPQMVMSHLACADTPSHEKNRVQLTLFQSLLGRFPNIPASLANSAGLMTGRDYHFQMVRPGVALYGGRAVSGRRNPMAPVVRLEAPLLEVKEAKTGESVGYGATYTLARDSRIGVLAIGYADGFFRSLSSSPSHGGGKVAMRGQ
;
A
#
# COMPACT_ATOMS: atom_id res chain seq x y z
N TYR A 1 -14.14 1.06 18.37
CA TYR A 1 -14.55 1.73 17.12
C TYR A 1 -15.59 2.83 17.39
N ALA A 2 -16.71 2.51 18.05
CA ALA A 2 -17.82 3.48 18.23
C ALA A 2 -17.41 4.75 18.98
N GLY A 3 -16.60 4.65 20.03
CA GLY A 3 -16.12 5.81 20.81
C GLY A 3 -15.11 6.68 20.06
N GLU A 4 -14.38 6.11 19.08
CA GLU A 4 -13.29 6.77 18.34
C GLU A 4 -13.71 7.22 16.93
N ARG A 5 -14.97 7.12 16.57
CA ARG A 5 -15.48 7.40 15.20
C ARG A 5 -14.73 6.62 14.11
N LEU A 6 -14.28 5.39 14.41
CA LEU A 6 -13.62 4.53 13.46
C LEU A 6 -14.64 3.63 12.76
N MET A 7 -14.43 3.40 11.49
CA MET A 7 -15.23 2.50 10.67
C MET A 7 -14.41 1.22 10.40
N PRO A 8 -14.86 0.03 10.87
CA PRO A 8 -14.18 -1.22 10.58
C PRO A 8 -14.31 -1.61 9.11
N CYS A 9 -13.29 -2.28 8.60
CA CYS A 9 -13.32 -2.92 7.29
C CYS A 9 -13.52 -4.42 7.49
N LEU A 10 -14.74 -4.90 7.26
CA LEU A 10 -15.13 -6.28 7.47
C LEU A 10 -14.67 -7.13 6.27
N SER A 11 -13.90 -8.16 6.53
CA SER A 11 -13.23 -8.96 5.50
C SER A 11 -13.45 -10.48 5.65
N SER A 12 -14.30 -10.91 6.56
CA SER A 12 -14.70 -12.32 6.72
C SER A 12 -16.10 -12.42 7.33
N LEU A 13 -16.76 -13.56 7.14
CA LEU A 13 -18.07 -13.80 7.74
C LEU A 13 -18.04 -13.70 9.26
N GLY A 14 -16.98 -14.20 9.91
CA GLY A 14 -16.83 -14.06 11.37
C GLY A 14 -16.83 -12.62 11.84
N MET A 15 -16.00 -11.75 11.22
CA MET A 15 -15.95 -10.31 11.53
C MET A 15 -17.31 -9.64 11.25
N PHE A 16 -17.99 -10.06 10.19
CA PHE A 16 -19.28 -9.50 9.81
C PHE A 16 -20.37 -9.82 10.85
N GLU A 17 -20.51 -11.08 11.21
CA GLU A 17 -21.51 -11.49 12.22
C GLU A 17 -21.20 -10.91 13.60
N GLU A 18 -19.93 -10.84 13.99
CA GLU A 18 -19.51 -10.17 15.24
C GLU A 18 -19.89 -8.71 15.26
N TRP A 19 -19.69 -7.99 14.15
CA TRP A 19 -20.04 -6.58 14.01
C TRP A 19 -21.55 -6.37 14.08
N LEU A 20 -22.31 -7.19 13.36
CA LEU A 20 -23.78 -7.13 13.40
C LEU A 20 -24.31 -7.40 14.81
N ALA A 21 -23.80 -8.44 15.49
CA ALA A 21 -24.17 -8.73 16.88
C ALA A 21 -23.80 -7.58 17.84
N PHE A 22 -22.68 -6.91 17.59
CA PHE A 22 -22.29 -5.73 18.37
C PHE A 22 -23.25 -4.56 18.15
N CYS A 23 -23.64 -4.26 16.91
CA CYS A 23 -24.62 -3.24 16.58
C CYS A 23 -25.98 -3.51 17.26
N VAL A 24 -26.44 -4.77 17.22
CA VAL A 24 -27.70 -5.19 17.85
C VAL A 24 -27.64 -4.98 19.38
N ARG A 25 -26.55 -5.42 20.04
CA ARG A 25 -26.39 -5.23 21.50
C ARG A 25 -26.40 -3.75 21.92
N ARG A 26 -25.89 -2.88 21.07
CA ARG A 26 -25.88 -1.42 21.31
C ARG A 26 -27.17 -0.72 20.90
N ASN A 27 -28.02 -1.41 20.18
CA ASN A 27 -29.19 -0.82 19.50
C ASN A 27 -28.79 0.40 18.63
N GLU A 28 -27.67 0.29 17.93
CA GLU A 28 -27.08 1.34 17.09
C GLU A 28 -26.70 0.79 15.72
N ALA A 29 -27.07 1.50 14.64
CA ALA A 29 -26.60 1.22 13.28
C ALA A 29 -25.22 1.85 13.06
N LEU A 30 -24.15 1.15 13.41
CA LEU A 30 -22.79 1.66 13.28
C LEU A 30 -22.22 1.42 11.88
N PRO A 31 -21.41 2.36 11.35
CA PRO A 31 -20.87 2.26 10.00
C PRO A 31 -19.81 1.15 9.88
N ALA A 32 -19.79 0.47 8.73
CA ALA A 32 -18.71 -0.44 8.35
C ALA A 32 -18.51 -0.45 6.84
N ALA A 33 -17.30 -0.82 6.38
CA ALA A 33 -17.01 -1.14 4.99
C ALA A 33 -16.98 -2.67 4.80
N LEU A 34 -17.42 -3.15 3.64
CA LEU A 34 -17.33 -4.55 3.24
C LEU A 34 -16.19 -4.73 2.25
N HIS A 35 -15.21 -5.56 2.58
CA HIS A 35 -14.08 -5.85 1.72
C HIS A 35 -14.21 -7.23 1.08
N PHE A 36 -14.25 -7.27 -0.25
CA PHE A 36 -14.30 -8.51 -1.04
C PHE A 36 -12.97 -8.74 -1.74
N ASP A 37 -12.52 -9.98 -1.77
CA ASP A 37 -11.32 -10.36 -2.51
C ASP A 37 -11.69 -10.69 -3.97
N THR A 38 -11.21 -9.88 -4.89
CA THR A 38 -11.36 -10.09 -6.34
C THR A 38 -10.11 -10.69 -6.99
N GLY A 39 -9.15 -11.15 -6.19
CA GLY A 39 -7.98 -11.86 -6.71
C GLY A 39 -6.63 -11.45 -6.12
N MET A 40 -6.60 -10.73 -4.99
CA MET A 40 -5.36 -10.49 -4.25
C MET A 40 -4.99 -11.65 -3.32
N ASN A 41 -5.97 -12.43 -2.87
CA ASN A 41 -5.81 -13.59 -1.99
C ASN A 41 -5.09 -13.27 -0.66
N ARG A 42 -5.49 -12.14 -0.06
CA ARG A 42 -4.92 -11.71 1.22
C ARG A 42 -5.99 -11.55 2.31
N LEU A 43 -6.91 -10.63 2.10
CA LEU A 43 -8.06 -10.35 2.97
C LEU A 43 -9.28 -10.06 2.10
N GLY A 44 -10.46 -10.28 2.64
CA GLY A 44 -11.73 -10.01 1.99
C GLY A 44 -12.63 -11.23 1.95
N PHE A 45 -13.93 -11.01 1.94
CA PHE A 45 -14.90 -12.05 1.66
C PHE A 45 -14.60 -12.71 0.32
N ARG A 46 -14.82 -14.00 0.19
CA ARG A 46 -14.80 -14.67 -1.12
C ARG A 46 -15.97 -14.19 -1.97
N LEU A 47 -15.80 -14.15 -3.27
CA LEU A 47 -16.91 -13.79 -4.18
C LEU A 47 -18.10 -14.75 -4.05
N SER A 48 -17.87 -16.03 -3.70
CA SER A 48 -18.91 -17.01 -3.40
C SER A 48 -19.75 -16.66 -2.17
N GLU A 49 -19.24 -15.84 -1.26
CA GLU A 49 -19.95 -15.39 -0.05
C GLU A 49 -20.77 -14.12 -0.27
N ALA A 50 -20.63 -13.49 -1.46
CA ALA A 50 -21.26 -12.21 -1.76
C ALA A 50 -22.79 -12.25 -1.69
N GLU A 51 -23.39 -13.36 -2.09
CA GLU A 51 -24.84 -13.54 -2.01
C GLU A 51 -25.31 -13.64 -0.56
N LEU A 52 -24.63 -14.45 0.25
CA LEU A 52 -24.93 -14.58 1.66
C LEU A 52 -24.80 -13.23 2.39
N VAL A 53 -23.68 -12.52 2.19
CA VAL A 53 -23.47 -11.20 2.79
C VAL A 53 -24.52 -10.20 2.34
N GLY A 54 -24.86 -10.18 1.04
CA GLY A 54 -25.91 -9.31 0.49
C GLY A 54 -27.29 -9.60 1.06
N ASN A 55 -27.65 -10.87 1.29
CA ASN A 55 -28.90 -11.26 1.94
C ASN A 55 -28.94 -10.78 3.38
N ARG A 56 -27.87 -11.01 4.16
CA ARG A 56 -27.78 -10.56 5.54
C ARG A 56 -27.86 -9.04 5.67
N VAL A 57 -27.20 -8.30 4.76
CA VAL A 57 -27.31 -6.84 4.68
C VAL A 57 -28.75 -6.39 4.55
N ARG A 58 -29.55 -7.04 3.68
CA ARG A 58 -30.97 -6.70 3.45
C ARG A 58 -31.85 -7.13 4.60
N GLU A 59 -31.70 -8.36 5.09
CA GLU A 59 -32.50 -8.91 6.20
C GLU A 59 -32.41 -8.06 7.48
N LEU A 60 -31.20 -7.58 7.78
CA LEU A 60 -30.95 -6.79 8.99
C LEU A 60 -31.05 -5.27 8.77
N ASN A 61 -31.44 -4.86 7.56
CA ASN A 61 -31.44 -3.46 7.16
C ASN A 61 -30.12 -2.74 7.50
N PHE A 62 -29.00 -3.49 7.39
CA PHE A 62 -27.67 -2.95 7.60
C PHE A 62 -27.23 -2.16 6.38
N SER A 63 -26.76 -0.93 6.57
CA SER A 63 -26.29 -0.06 5.49
C SER A 63 -24.77 0.11 5.54
N PRO A 64 -24.00 -0.74 4.85
CA PRO A 64 -22.56 -0.53 4.75
C PRO A 64 -22.24 0.79 4.05
N GLN A 65 -21.25 1.50 4.55
CA GLN A 65 -20.84 2.79 4.00
C GLN A 65 -20.04 2.66 2.71
N MET A 66 -19.48 1.48 2.45
CA MET A 66 -18.66 1.22 1.28
C MET A 66 -18.51 -0.27 1.00
N VAL A 67 -18.46 -0.62 -0.27
CA VAL A 67 -17.95 -1.91 -0.76
C VAL A 67 -16.57 -1.67 -1.38
N MET A 68 -15.59 -2.49 -1.02
CA MET A 68 -14.23 -2.31 -1.51
C MET A 68 -13.56 -3.62 -1.91
N SER A 69 -12.55 -3.49 -2.79
CA SER A 69 -11.58 -4.54 -3.09
C SER A 69 -10.18 -3.94 -3.22
N HIS A 70 -9.17 -4.75 -3.55
CA HIS A 70 -7.79 -4.30 -3.66
C HIS A 70 -7.09 -4.89 -4.88
N LEU A 71 -6.48 -4.03 -5.70
CA LEU A 71 -5.75 -4.45 -6.90
C LEU A 71 -4.40 -5.07 -6.53
N ALA A 72 -4.11 -6.22 -7.15
CA ALA A 72 -2.88 -6.97 -6.91
C ALA A 72 -1.71 -6.53 -7.80
N CYS A 73 -2.00 -6.10 -9.03
CA CYS A 73 -0.98 -5.88 -10.06
C CYS A 73 -1.06 -4.48 -10.70
N ALA A 74 -1.65 -3.49 -10.00
CA ALA A 74 -1.84 -2.15 -10.58
C ALA A 74 -0.52 -1.38 -10.79
N ASP A 75 0.58 -1.76 -10.12
CA ASP A 75 1.93 -1.27 -10.35
C ASP A 75 2.45 -1.58 -11.77
N THR A 76 1.84 -2.56 -12.44
CA THR A 76 2.02 -2.90 -13.84
C THR A 76 0.68 -2.71 -14.57
N PRO A 77 0.35 -1.50 -15.07
CA PRO A 77 -0.99 -1.18 -15.60
C PRO A 77 -1.49 -2.09 -16.73
N SER A 78 -0.58 -2.64 -17.53
CA SER A 78 -0.90 -3.57 -18.63
C SER A 78 -1.18 -5.01 -18.18
N HIS A 79 -0.99 -5.33 -16.90
CA HIS A 79 -1.20 -6.68 -16.40
C HIS A 79 -2.69 -7.06 -16.47
N GLU A 80 -3.00 -8.18 -17.14
CA GLU A 80 -4.39 -8.63 -17.41
C GLU A 80 -5.23 -8.76 -16.13
N LYS A 81 -4.61 -9.16 -15.03
CA LYS A 81 -5.28 -9.31 -13.73
C LYS A 81 -6.01 -8.05 -13.28
N ASN A 82 -5.53 -6.87 -13.65
CA ASN A 82 -6.19 -5.61 -13.30
C ASN A 82 -7.60 -5.55 -13.91
N ARG A 83 -7.74 -5.93 -15.19
CA ARG A 83 -9.04 -5.97 -15.89
C ARG A 83 -9.93 -7.07 -15.33
N VAL A 84 -9.38 -8.24 -15.04
CA VAL A 84 -10.14 -9.33 -14.41
C VAL A 84 -10.71 -8.89 -13.06
N GLN A 85 -9.90 -8.27 -12.20
CA GLN A 85 -10.35 -7.76 -10.90
C GLN A 85 -11.40 -6.67 -11.03
N LEU A 86 -11.26 -5.77 -12.02
CA LEU A 86 -12.26 -4.73 -12.29
C LEU A 86 -13.60 -5.35 -12.67
N THR A 87 -13.62 -6.29 -13.61
CA THR A 87 -14.85 -6.98 -14.06
C THR A 87 -15.54 -7.72 -12.92
N LEU A 88 -14.77 -8.46 -12.11
CA LEU A 88 -15.31 -9.17 -10.95
C LEU A 88 -15.89 -8.20 -9.91
N PHE A 89 -15.23 -7.08 -9.68
CA PHE A 89 -15.68 -6.06 -8.74
C PHE A 89 -16.96 -5.37 -9.25
N GLN A 90 -17.05 -5.03 -10.54
CA GLN A 90 -18.26 -4.46 -11.14
C GLN A 90 -19.45 -5.43 -11.02
N SER A 91 -19.24 -6.72 -11.30
CA SER A 91 -20.30 -7.74 -11.15
C SER A 91 -20.75 -7.87 -9.69
N LEU A 92 -19.81 -7.80 -8.73
CA LEU A 92 -20.11 -7.83 -7.29
C LEU A 92 -21.02 -6.67 -6.87
N LEU A 93 -20.77 -5.46 -7.39
CA LEU A 93 -21.51 -4.25 -7.01
C LEU A 93 -23.01 -4.33 -7.34
N GLY A 94 -23.41 -5.17 -8.29
CA GLY A 94 -24.81 -5.43 -8.57
C GLY A 94 -25.61 -6.00 -7.38
N ARG A 95 -24.93 -6.60 -6.39
CA ARG A 95 -25.54 -7.09 -5.15
C ARG A 95 -25.67 -6.03 -4.06
N PHE A 96 -24.99 -4.90 -4.23
CA PHE A 96 -24.91 -3.81 -3.26
C PHE A 96 -25.26 -2.48 -3.92
N PRO A 97 -26.51 -2.33 -4.45
CA PRO A 97 -26.91 -1.12 -5.16
C PRO A 97 -26.84 0.10 -4.26
N ASN A 98 -26.44 1.23 -4.82
CA ASN A 98 -26.37 2.54 -4.16
C ASN A 98 -25.34 2.65 -3.01
N ILE A 99 -24.50 1.63 -2.81
CA ILE A 99 -23.40 1.70 -1.83
C ILE A 99 -22.14 2.20 -2.55
N PRO A 100 -21.45 3.23 -2.03
CA PRO A 100 -20.20 3.70 -2.58
C PRO A 100 -19.16 2.58 -2.72
N ALA A 101 -18.37 2.62 -3.79
CA ALA A 101 -17.38 1.60 -4.11
C ALA A 101 -15.96 2.15 -4.14
N SER A 102 -14.98 1.28 -3.84
CA SER A 102 -13.57 1.64 -3.85
C SER A 102 -12.70 0.46 -4.27
N LEU A 103 -11.90 0.64 -5.34
CA LEU A 103 -10.99 -0.38 -5.85
C LEU A 103 -9.53 0.10 -5.88
N ALA A 104 -9.30 1.33 -6.37
CA ALA A 104 -7.96 1.84 -6.64
C ALA A 104 -7.14 2.08 -5.37
N ASN A 105 -5.95 1.46 -5.33
CA ASN A 105 -4.81 1.85 -4.50
C ASN A 105 -4.00 2.96 -5.21
N SER A 106 -2.79 3.30 -4.73
CA SER A 106 -1.93 4.31 -5.36
C SER A 106 -1.66 4.04 -6.84
N ALA A 107 -1.40 2.81 -7.21
CA ALA A 107 -1.14 2.44 -8.61
C ALA A 107 -2.44 2.42 -9.44
N GLY A 108 -3.53 1.92 -8.88
CA GLY A 108 -4.84 1.92 -9.52
C GLY A 108 -5.35 3.34 -9.83
N LEU A 109 -5.03 4.32 -8.96
CA LEU A 109 -5.30 5.73 -9.23
C LEU A 109 -4.63 6.23 -10.53
N MET A 110 -3.43 5.71 -10.84
CA MET A 110 -2.63 6.10 -12.02
C MET A 110 -2.90 5.20 -13.24
N THR A 111 -3.65 4.10 -13.07
CA THR A 111 -3.95 3.14 -14.15
C THR A 111 -5.08 3.64 -15.04
N GLY A 112 -6.12 4.26 -14.46
CA GLY A 112 -7.23 4.83 -15.23
C GLY A 112 -8.47 5.10 -14.38
N ARG A 113 -9.36 5.95 -14.90
CA ARG A 113 -10.57 6.39 -14.19
C ARG A 113 -11.56 5.25 -13.90
N ASP A 114 -11.56 4.21 -14.71
CA ASP A 114 -12.47 3.05 -14.55
C ASP A 114 -12.24 2.31 -13.21
N TYR A 115 -11.04 2.47 -12.61
CA TYR A 115 -10.70 1.88 -11.32
C TYR A 115 -11.04 2.75 -10.11
N HIS A 116 -11.41 4.02 -10.30
CA HIS A 116 -11.55 4.98 -9.19
C HIS A 116 -12.81 4.75 -8.36
N PHE A 117 -13.95 4.52 -9.03
CA PHE A 117 -15.26 4.51 -8.41
C PHE A 117 -15.51 5.79 -7.59
N GLN A 118 -16.20 5.69 -6.44
CA GLN A 118 -16.50 6.86 -5.61
C GLN A 118 -15.36 7.25 -4.67
N MET A 119 -14.44 6.31 -4.36
CA MET A 119 -13.30 6.58 -3.48
C MET A 119 -12.02 5.88 -3.97
N VAL A 120 -10.90 6.58 -3.91
CA VAL A 120 -9.57 6.04 -4.12
C VAL A 120 -8.79 6.00 -2.80
N ARG A 121 -7.86 5.05 -2.66
CA ARG A 121 -7.09 4.85 -1.43
C ARG A 121 -5.58 4.92 -1.70
N PRO A 122 -5.04 6.10 -2.04
CA PRO A 122 -3.61 6.25 -2.21
C PRO A 122 -2.90 6.06 -0.86
N GLY A 123 -1.87 5.23 -0.85
CA GLY A 123 -0.95 5.05 0.28
C GLY A 123 0.43 5.57 -0.09
N VAL A 124 1.25 4.76 -0.76
CA VAL A 124 2.63 5.10 -1.12
C VAL A 124 2.74 6.41 -1.92
N ALA A 125 1.75 6.75 -2.75
CA ALA A 125 1.72 8.00 -3.51
C ALA A 125 1.67 9.24 -2.60
N LEU A 126 1.00 9.20 -1.45
CA LEU A 126 0.92 10.32 -0.51
C LEU A 126 2.29 10.67 0.10
N TYR A 127 3.20 9.68 0.16
CA TYR A 127 4.57 9.87 0.65
C TYR A 127 5.58 10.19 -0.47
N GLY A 128 5.09 10.45 -1.68
CA GLY A 128 5.94 10.71 -2.84
C GLY A 128 6.56 9.45 -3.45
N GLY A 129 6.17 8.26 -3.00
CA GLY A 129 6.68 7.00 -3.50
C GLY A 129 6.16 6.67 -4.90
N ARG A 130 7.00 5.99 -5.69
CA ARG A 130 6.62 5.51 -7.03
C ARG A 130 5.60 4.37 -6.92
N ALA A 131 4.41 4.58 -7.45
CA ALA A 131 3.34 3.59 -7.42
C ALA A 131 3.30 2.71 -8.69
N VAL A 132 3.81 3.18 -9.82
CA VAL A 132 3.78 2.47 -11.11
C VAL A 132 5.20 2.19 -11.59
N SER A 133 5.47 0.94 -11.94
CA SER A 133 6.77 0.49 -12.46
C SER A 133 7.03 1.04 -13.87
N GLY A 134 8.29 1.31 -14.20
CA GLY A 134 8.72 1.73 -15.53
C GLY A 134 8.21 3.10 -16.00
N ARG A 135 7.46 3.87 -15.20
CA ARG A 135 6.96 5.21 -15.53
C ARG A 135 7.64 6.27 -14.66
N ARG A 136 7.70 7.51 -15.19
CA ARG A 136 8.10 8.66 -14.38
C ARG A 136 7.14 8.81 -13.20
N ASN A 137 7.69 9.00 -11.99
CA ASN A 137 6.88 9.26 -10.82
C ASN A 137 6.33 10.70 -10.89
N PRO A 138 4.99 10.90 -10.93
CA PRO A 138 4.41 12.24 -10.95
C PRO A 138 4.37 12.91 -9.57
N MET A 139 4.65 12.13 -8.50
CA MET A 139 4.55 12.62 -7.12
C MET A 139 5.84 13.29 -6.68
N ALA A 140 5.71 14.39 -5.96
CA ALA A 140 6.84 15.03 -5.28
C ALA A 140 7.19 14.26 -3.98
N PRO A 141 8.48 14.11 -3.64
CA PRO A 141 8.89 13.59 -2.34
C PRO A 141 8.37 14.47 -1.19
N VAL A 142 7.76 13.87 -0.18
CA VAL A 142 7.27 14.57 1.02
C VAL A 142 7.94 14.08 2.30
N VAL A 143 8.81 13.06 2.20
CA VAL A 143 9.61 12.53 3.31
C VAL A 143 11.06 12.93 3.09
N ARG A 144 11.69 13.49 4.11
CA ARG A 144 13.10 13.82 4.15
C ARG A 144 13.73 13.11 5.35
N LEU A 145 14.81 12.37 5.10
CA LEU A 145 15.62 11.73 6.12
C LEU A 145 16.95 12.47 6.21
N GLU A 146 17.27 12.95 7.39
CA GLU A 146 18.53 13.67 7.65
C GLU A 146 19.34 12.91 8.70
N ALA A 147 20.66 12.87 8.51
CA ALA A 147 21.57 12.29 9.47
C ALA A 147 22.86 13.13 9.56
N PRO A 148 23.42 13.38 10.76
CA PRO A 148 24.66 14.08 10.89
C PRO A 148 25.83 13.30 10.30
N LEU A 149 26.78 14.02 9.70
CA LEU A 149 28.05 13.48 9.26
C LEU A 149 28.98 13.40 10.49
N LEU A 150 29.36 12.19 10.88
CA LEU A 150 30.20 11.95 12.06
C LEU A 150 31.69 12.12 11.75
N GLU A 151 32.15 11.59 10.63
CA GLU A 151 33.56 11.55 10.25
C GLU A 151 33.70 11.53 8.72
N VAL A 152 34.83 12.06 8.24
CA VAL A 152 35.27 11.93 6.85
C VAL A 152 36.67 11.31 6.84
N LYS A 153 36.80 10.18 6.12
CA LYS A 153 38.11 9.48 5.95
C LYS A 153 38.54 9.55 4.49
N GLU A 154 39.85 9.68 4.30
CA GLU A 154 40.44 9.44 2.98
C GLU A 154 40.72 7.96 2.80
N ALA A 155 40.40 7.43 1.63
CA ALA A 155 40.65 6.04 1.27
C ALA A 155 41.15 5.95 -0.17
N LYS A 156 42.06 5.02 -0.41
CA LYS A 156 42.78 4.87 -1.67
C LYS A 156 42.07 3.91 -2.62
N THR A 157 42.38 4.05 -3.90
CA THR A 157 41.99 3.09 -4.94
C THR A 157 42.36 1.67 -4.51
N GLY A 158 41.42 0.75 -4.66
CA GLY A 158 41.57 -0.66 -4.30
C GLY A 158 41.26 -1.00 -2.84
N GLU A 159 41.07 -0.02 -1.96
CA GLU A 159 40.61 -0.30 -0.60
C GLU A 159 39.11 -0.64 -0.61
N SER A 160 38.69 -1.50 0.31
CA SER A 160 37.29 -1.92 0.45
C SER A 160 36.59 -1.20 1.59
N VAL A 161 35.27 -1.08 1.49
CA VAL A 161 34.42 -0.40 2.48
C VAL A 161 33.41 -1.37 3.10
N GLY A 162 33.33 -1.37 4.42
CA GLY A 162 32.30 -2.03 5.19
C GLY A 162 32.43 -3.55 5.32
N TYR A 163 31.40 -4.16 5.90
CA TYR A 163 31.37 -5.60 6.14
C TYR A 163 31.36 -6.41 4.85
N GLY A 164 32.18 -7.48 4.83
CA GLY A 164 32.29 -8.37 3.69
C GLY A 164 33.10 -7.79 2.53
N ALA A 165 33.67 -6.57 2.68
CA ALA A 165 34.46 -5.92 1.63
C ALA A 165 33.75 -5.88 0.25
N THR A 166 32.44 -5.75 0.24
CA THR A 166 31.60 -5.86 -0.97
C THR A 166 31.71 -4.67 -1.92
N TYR A 167 32.24 -3.56 -1.44
CA TYR A 167 32.51 -2.37 -2.24
C TYR A 167 33.99 -2.05 -2.25
N THR A 168 34.61 -2.06 -3.43
CA THR A 168 36.02 -1.68 -3.64
C THR A 168 36.07 -0.34 -4.35
N LEU A 169 36.94 0.54 -3.89
CA LEU A 169 37.11 1.88 -4.42
C LEU A 169 37.80 1.84 -5.80
N ALA A 170 37.14 2.37 -6.81
CA ALA A 170 37.68 2.48 -8.16
C ALA A 170 38.63 3.69 -8.32
N ARG A 171 38.67 4.61 -7.36
CA ARG A 171 39.51 5.83 -7.33
C ARG A 171 39.74 6.26 -5.88
N ASP A 172 40.76 7.06 -5.65
CA ASP A 172 40.95 7.76 -4.38
C ASP A 172 39.69 8.55 -4.01
N SER A 173 39.19 8.34 -2.82
CA SER A 173 37.87 8.82 -2.41
C SER A 173 37.87 9.32 -0.97
N ARG A 174 36.92 10.20 -0.66
CA ARG A 174 36.56 10.59 0.70
C ARG A 174 35.33 9.83 1.14
N ILE A 175 35.42 9.12 2.24
CA ILE A 175 34.33 8.31 2.81
C ILE A 175 33.71 9.09 3.96
N GLY A 176 32.42 9.39 3.86
CA GLY A 176 31.64 10.00 4.95
C GLY A 176 30.93 8.95 5.78
N VAL A 177 31.07 9.01 7.09
CA VAL A 177 30.33 8.17 8.05
C VAL A 177 29.13 8.96 8.59
N LEU A 178 27.94 8.46 8.39
CA LEU A 178 26.68 9.07 8.82
C LEU A 178 26.17 8.42 10.12
N ALA A 179 25.52 9.21 10.99
CA ALA A 179 24.90 8.74 12.23
C ALA A 179 23.56 8.03 11.98
N ILE A 180 23.52 7.12 11.02
CA ILE A 180 22.37 6.28 10.71
C ILE A 180 22.82 4.97 10.08
N GLY A 181 22.21 3.87 10.48
CA GLY A 181 22.52 2.56 9.95
C GLY A 181 21.38 1.56 10.07
N TYR A 182 21.66 0.30 9.83
CA TYR A 182 20.65 -0.75 9.84
C TYR A 182 20.02 -0.97 11.24
N ALA A 183 20.74 -0.62 12.31
CA ALA A 183 20.19 -0.67 13.66
C ALA A 183 19.08 0.36 13.90
N ASP A 184 19.06 1.44 13.09
CA ASP A 184 18.02 2.47 13.10
C ASP A 184 16.88 2.18 12.10
N GLY A 185 16.89 1.02 11.46
CA GLY A 185 15.94 0.65 10.43
C GLY A 185 16.31 1.06 9.01
N PHE A 186 17.52 1.59 8.77
CA PHE A 186 18.00 1.88 7.42
C PHE A 186 18.39 0.59 6.70
N PHE A 187 17.71 0.24 5.62
CA PHE A 187 17.84 -1.08 4.99
C PHE A 187 19.24 -1.32 4.41
N ARG A 188 19.86 -2.46 4.78
CA ARG A 188 21.13 -2.90 4.16
C ARG A 188 21.03 -3.11 2.65
N SER A 189 19.83 -3.42 2.13
CA SER A 189 19.59 -3.53 0.69
C SER A 189 19.83 -2.24 -0.11
N LEU A 190 19.95 -1.10 0.57
CA LEU A 190 20.36 0.17 -0.03
C LEU A 190 21.87 0.30 -0.23
N SER A 191 22.67 -0.64 0.28
CA SER A 191 24.11 -0.71 0.00
C SER A 191 24.36 -1.01 -1.48
N SER A 192 25.47 -0.46 -2.02
CA SER A 192 25.92 -0.80 -3.38
C SER A 192 26.23 -2.28 -3.50
N SER A 193 25.89 -2.85 -4.64
CA SER A 193 26.25 -4.20 -5.03
C SER A 193 26.65 -4.21 -6.52
N PRO A 194 27.24 -5.29 -7.04
CA PRO A 194 27.53 -5.42 -8.47
C PRO A 194 26.28 -5.29 -9.36
N SER A 195 25.09 -5.56 -8.80
CA SER A 195 23.80 -5.52 -9.52
C SER A 195 23.04 -4.20 -9.39
N HIS A 196 23.40 -3.33 -8.45
CA HIS A 196 22.73 -2.03 -8.27
C HIS A 196 23.65 -0.98 -7.61
N GLY A 197 23.47 0.27 -7.99
CA GLY A 197 24.33 1.38 -7.61
C GLY A 197 24.18 1.94 -6.19
N GLY A 198 23.43 1.25 -5.32
CA GLY A 198 23.20 1.70 -3.94
C GLY A 198 22.29 2.93 -3.80
N GLY A 199 22.01 3.30 -2.56
CA GLY A 199 21.29 4.52 -2.22
C GLY A 199 22.13 5.78 -2.48
N LYS A 200 21.47 6.87 -2.84
CA LYS A 200 22.11 8.17 -3.02
C LYS A 200 21.72 9.11 -1.87
N VAL A 201 22.67 9.90 -1.43
CA VAL A 201 22.46 10.96 -0.45
C VAL A 201 22.84 12.31 -1.05
N ALA A 202 22.17 13.38 -0.61
CA ALA A 202 22.55 14.75 -0.95
C ALA A 202 23.25 15.37 0.28
N MET A 203 24.31 16.10 0.03
CA MET A 203 25.00 16.85 1.07
C MET A 203 25.05 18.33 0.68
N ARG A 204 24.58 19.22 1.57
CA ARG A 204 24.49 20.67 1.34
C ARG A 204 23.73 21.05 0.04
N GLY A 205 22.71 20.24 -0.33
CA GLY A 205 21.88 20.51 -1.51
C GLY A 205 22.50 20.12 -2.86
N GLN A 206 23.59 19.37 -2.87
CA GLN A 206 24.22 18.83 -4.07
C GLN A 206 23.94 17.34 -4.25
#